data_4c7173f05fcf1557c500c2cb4fb8940a
#
_entry.id   4c7173f05fcf1557c500c2cb4fb8940a
#
_cell.length_a   1.000
_cell.length_b   1.000
_cell.length_c   1.000
_cell.angle_alpha   90.00
_cell.angle_beta   90.00
_cell.angle_gamma   90.00
#
_symmetry.space_group_name_H-M   'P 1'
#
loop_
_entity.id
_entity.type
_entity.pdbx_description
1 polymer ?
#
loop_
_entity_poly.entity_id
_entity_poly.type
_entity_poly.pdbx_seq_one_letter_code
_entity_poly.pdbx_strand_id
1 'polypeptide(L)'
;QSLHFSGMIYNHEPQTTWSQKELIYDFFTLKAEISKLFQTLGLHNIKFQKLSSSIPFNENALDIFIGKQKIAVIGEIDLSVTEKLIKKPAYGFEIYPEKISLLLKNPKIKKTSKFPLSTRDINIVINKSVAYQEVESLIAIGAIKHLTSFSLINTFEGKDIPKGFISMTLRFVFQSNKQSLLESDINGSMQSLFKLLEKKLNA
;
A
#
# COMPACT_ATOMS: atom_id res chain seq x y z
N GLN A 1 24.52 20.34 4.61
CA GLN A 1 23.42 20.38 3.64
C GLN A 1 22.98 18.94 3.40
N SER A 2 21.68 18.67 3.46
CA SER A 2 21.09 17.36 3.08
C SER A 2 20.46 17.47 1.70
N LEU A 3 20.64 16.45 0.87
CA LEU A 3 19.99 16.37 -0.44
C LEU A 3 18.55 15.89 -0.25
N HIS A 4 17.58 16.61 -0.83
CA HIS A 4 16.19 16.21 -0.88
C HIS A 4 15.74 16.15 -2.34
N PHE A 5 14.95 15.15 -2.68
CA PHE A 5 14.33 15.00 -3.98
C PHE A 5 12.83 15.19 -3.83
N SER A 6 12.28 16.23 -4.42
CA SER A 6 10.87 16.62 -4.25
C SER A 6 10.18 16.74 -5.60
N GLY A 7 8.88 16.52 -5.60
CA GLY A 7 8.04 16.72 -6.76
C GLY A 7 6.57 16.83 -6.37
N MET A 8 5.75 17.22 -7.33
CA MET A 8 4.31 17.29 -7.14
C MET A 8 3.55 16.86 -8.40
N ILE A 9 2.33 16.39 -8.19
CA ILE A 9 1.34 16.11 -9.23
C ILE A 9 0.06 16.87 -8.95
N TYR A 10 -0.62 17.31 -9.98
CA TYR A 10 -1.95 17.90 -9.90
C TYR A 10 -2.71 17.60 -11.19
N ASN A 11 -4.05 17.62 -11.11
CA ASN A 11 -4.90 17.41 -12.28
C ASN A 11 -4.95 18.70 -13.10
N HIS A 12 -4.24 18.69 -14.23
CA HIS A 12 -4.44 19.68 -15.28
C HIS A 12 -5.72 19.34 -16.06
N GLU A 13 -6.25 20.28 -16.86
CA GLU A 13 -7.38 19.97 -17.75
C GLU A 13 -6.98 18.83 -18.69
N PRO A 14 -7.76 17.74 -18.70
CA PRO A 14 -7.38 16.58 -19.48
C PRO A 14 -7.44 16.91 -20.97
N GLN A 15 -6.35 16.66 -21.67
CA GLN A 15 -6.45 16.52 -23.13
C GLN A 15 -7.08 15.15 -23.37
N THR A 16 -8.42 15.13 -23.44
CA THR A 16 -9.17 13.93 -23.79
C THR A 16 -8.83 13.49 -25.20
N THR A 17 -8.16 12.36 -25.31
CA THR A 17 -7.99 11.68 -26.61
C THR A 17 -8.99 10.51 -26.66
N TRP A 18 -9.37 10.10 -27.87
CA TRP A 18 -10.29 8.97 -28.09
C TRP A 18 -9.80 7.65 -27.45
N SER A 19 -8.51 7.52 -27.18
CA SER A 19 -7.86 6.29 -26.68
C SER A 19 -7.49 6.33 -25.21
N GLN A 20 -7.52 7.48 -24.57
CA GLN A 20 -7.15 7.62 -23.15
C GLN A 20 -8.34 8.06 -22.32
N LYS A 21 -8.70 7.20 -21.34
CA LYS A 21 -9.59 7.62 -20.27
C LYS A 21 -8.90 8.68 -19.42
N GLU A 22 -9.67 9.60 -18.91
CA GLU A 22 -9.21 10.63 -17.97
C GLU A 22 -8.51 9.97 -16.77
N LEU A 23 -7.22 10.25 -16.61
CA LEU A 23 -6.45 9.84 -15.44
C LEU A 23 -6.60 10.94 -14.39
N ILE A 24 -7.36 10.64 -13.35
CA ILE A 24 -7.47 11.51 -12.18
C ILE A 24 -6.33 11.14 -11.24
N TYR A 25 -5.42 12.08 -11.03
CA TYR A 25 -4.37 11.96 -10.02
C TYR A 25 -4.90 12.38 -8.67
N ASP A 26 -4.81 11.49 -7.71
CA ASP A 26 -5.17 11.73 -6.32
C ASP A 26 -4.03 11.31 -5.38
N PHE A 27 -4.25 11.43 -4.08
CA PHE A 27 -3.31 11.01 -3.06
C PHE A 27 -2.92 9.53 -3.19
N PHE A 28 -3.88 8.66 -3.51
CA PHE A 28 -3.61 7.21 -3.63
C PHE A 28 -2.79 6.88 -4.86
N THR A 29 -2.98 7.60 -5.94
CA THR A 29 -2.16 7.51 -7.16
C THR A 29 -0.69 7.87 -6.83
N LEU A 30 -0.45 9.00 -6.17
CA LEU A 30 0.89 9.38 -5.72
C LEU A 30 1.49 8.32 -4.80
N LYS A 31 0.73 7.85 -3.81
CA LYS A 31 1.17 6.81 -2.89
C LYS A 31 1.57 5.52 -3.61
N ALA A 32 0.81 5.11 -4.64
CA ALA A 32 1.11 3.93 -5.44
C ALA A 32 2.40 4.10 -6.23
N GLU A 33 2.61 5.24 -6.89
CA GLU A 33 3.82 5.50 -7.68
C GLU A 33 5.07 5.57 -6.79
N ILE A 34 5.01 6.23 -5.64
CA ILE A 34 6.12 6.28 -4.68
C ILE A 34 6.41 4.88 -4.10
N SER A 35 5.36 4.11 -3.79
CA SER A 35 5.53 2.72 -3.33
C SER A 35 6.21 1.85 -4.38
N LYS A 36 5.81 1.99 -5.66
CA LYS A 36 6.40 1.28 -6.79
C LYS A 36 7.86 1.67 -7.01
N LEU A 37 8.20 2.97 -6.89
CA LEU A 37 9.58 3.45 -6.93
C LEU A 37 10.43 2.74 -5.88
N PHE A 38 10.00 2.70 -4.63
CA PHE A 38 10.75 2.06 -3.55
C PHE A 38 10.86 0.53 -3.75
N GLN A 39 9.81 -0.13 -4.22
CA GLN A 39 9.87 -1.55 -4.57
C GLN A 39 10.90 -1.82 -5.68
N THR A 40 10.96 -0.97 -6.71
CA THR A 40 11.95 -1.07 -7.80
C THR A 40 13.37 -0.90 -7.28
N LEU A 41 13.58 -0.07 -6.27
CA LEU A 41 14.85 0.08 -5.56
C LEU A 41 15.15 -1.09 -4.60
N GLY A 42 14.28 -2.09 -4.51
CA GLY A 42 14.44 -3.24 -3.61
C GLY A 42 14.14 -2.94 -2.15
N LEU A 43 13.49 -1.82 -1.87
CA LEU A 43 13.06 -1.42 -0.53
C LEU A 43 11.69 -2.04 -0.23
N HIS A 44 11.67 -2.95 0.72
CA HIS A 44 10.48 -3.66 1.17
C HIS A 44 10.13 -3.29 2.62
N ASN A 45 8.97 -3.67 3.09
CA ASN A 45 8.48 -3.41 4.46
C ASN A 45 8.35 -1.90 4.77
N ILE A 46 7.84 -1.15 3.81
CA ILE A 46 7.55 0.28 3.95
C ILE A 46 6.36 0.45 4.91
N LYS A 47 6.49 1.36 5.86
CA LYS A 47 5.41 1.74 6.78
C LYS A 47 5.03 3.18 6.54
N PHE A 48 3.72 3.43 6.52
CA PHE A 48 3.15 4.76 6.44
C PHE A 48 2.65 5.18 7.81
N GLN A 49 3.00 6.37 8.26
CA GLN A 49 2.53 6.94 9.51
C GLN A 49 1.97 8.32 9.26
N LYS A 50 0.89 8.69 9.95
CA LYS A 50 0.29 10.02 9.80
C LYS A 50 1.32 11.06 10.21
N LEU A 51 1.53 12.06 9.33
CA LEU A 51 2.39 13.20 9.62
C LEU A 51 1.70 14.08 10.66
N SER A 52 2.42 14.46 11.71
CA SER A 52 1.98 15.51 12.60
C SER A 52 2.37 16.86 11.99
N SER A 53 1.43 17.44 11.25
CA SER A 53 1.41 18.80 10.69
C SER A 53 2.77 19.44 10.39
N SER A 54 3.11 19.57 9.11
CA SER A 54 4.19 20.47 8.67
C SER A 54 3.91 21.02 7.26
N ILE A 55 3.99 22.33 7.12
CA ILE A 55 4.03 22.97 5.80
C ILE A 55 5.20 22.36 4.99
N PRO A 56 5.00 21.98 3.71
CA PRO A 56 3.90 22.41 2.81
C PRO A 56 2.68 21.49 2.76
N PHE A 57 2.61 20.44 3.59
CA PHE A 57 1.53 19.45 3.54
C PHE A 57 0.42 19.77 4.52
N ASN A 58 -0.80 19.39 4.16
CA ASN A 58 -1.95 19.43 5.05
C ASN A 58 -1.99 18.20 6.00
N GLU A 59 -3.07 18.09 6.78
CA GLU A 59 -3.26 17.01 7.76
C GLU A 59 -3.36 15.58 7.16
N ASN A 60 -3.51 15.48 5.83
CA ASN A 60 -3.61 14.20 5.10
C ASN A 60 -2.25 13.70 4.59
N ALA A 61 -1.16 14.17 5.19
CA ALA A 61 0.18 13.73 4.81
C ALA A 61 0.63 12.50 5.60
N LEU A 62 1.51 11.71 4.97
CA LEU A 62 2.10 10.51 5.54
C LEU A 62 3.63 10.56 5.48
N ASP A 63 4.24 10.26 6.61
CA ASP A 63 5.64 9.89 6.67
C ASP A 63 5.85 8.45 6.20
N ILE A 64 6.92 8.20 5.48
CA ILE A 64 7.30 6.87 5.00
C ILE A 64 8.55 6.40 5.72
N PHE A 65 8.45 5.22 6.34
CA PHE A 65 9.52 4.62 7.12
C PHE A 65 9.93 3.25 6.59
N ILE A 66 11.22 2.93 6.78
CA ILE A 66 11.74 1.56 6.76
C ILE A 66 12.40 1.31 8.12
N GLY A 67 11.86 0.36 8.88
CA GLY A 67 12.24 0.18 10.27
C GLY A 67 11.90 1.43 11.10
N LYS A 68 12.94 2.07 11.65
CA LYS A 68 12.82 3.33 12.40
C LYS A 68 13.23 4.57 11.60
N GLN A 69 13.67 4.38 10.35
CA GLN A 69 14.23 5.48 9.55
C GLN A 69 13.16 6.06 8.64
N LYS A 70 12.88 7.35 8.81
CA LYS A 70 12.07 8.13 7.88
C LYS A 70 12.84 8.34 6.59
N ILE A 71 12.27 7.92 5.44
CA ILE A 71 12.89 7.96 4.12
C ILE A 71 12.22 8.93 3.15
N ALA A 72 10.96 9.26 3.41
CA ALA A 72 10.19 10.18 2.57
C ALA A 72 8.97 10.72 3.34
N VAL A 73 8.33 11.70 2.74
CA VAL A 73 6.99 12.19 3.08
C VAL A 73 6.17 12.32 1.80
N ILE A 74 4.88 12.04 1.87
CA ILE A 74 3.92 12.27 0.80
C ILE A 74 2.66 12.92 1.39
N GLY A 75 1.98 13.72 0.62
CA GLY A 75 0.74 14.34 1.11
C GLY A 75 0.06 15.26 0.11
N GLU A 76 -1.11 15.69 0.47
CA GLU A 76 -1.76 16.79 -0.19
C GLU A 76 -1.06 18.10 0.25
N ILE A 77 -0.75 18.97 -0.72
CA ILE A 77 -0.11 20.24 -0.46
C ILE A 77 -1.16 21.23 0.04
N ASP A 78 -0.84 21.93 1.11
CA ASP A 78 -1.73 22.93 1.68
C ASP A 78 -2.11 24.00 0.64
N LEU A 79 -3.39 24.34 0.59
CA LEU A 79 -3.91 25.32 -0.37
C LEU A 79 -3.25 26.70 -0.21
N SER A 80 -2.86 27.09 1.00
CA SER A 80 -2.15 28.36 1.23
C SER A 80 -0.83 28.46 0.45
N VAL A 81 -0.23 27.31 0.11
CA VAL A 81 1.00 27.23 -0.69
C VAL A 81 0.69 27.29 -2.19
N THR A 82 -0.42 26.70 -2.62
CA THR A 82 -0.72 26.49 -4.04
C THR A 82 -1.76 27.46 -4.62
N GLU A 83 -2.57 28.14 -3.81
CA GLU A 83 -3.71 28.95 -4.26
C GLU A 83 -3.35 30.05 -5.27
N LYS A 84 -2.13 30.59 -5.19
CA LYS A 84 -1.65 31.64 -6.11
C LYS A 84 -1.23 31.08 -7.48
N LEU A 85 -0.93 29.79 -7.56
CA LEU A 85 -0.38 29.13 -8.75
C LEU A 85 -1.35 28.10 -9.34
N ILE A 86 -1.99 27.31 -8.48
CA ILE A 86 -2.80 26.16 -8.86
C ILE A 86 -4.07 26.19 -8.01
N LYS A 87 -5.22 26.43 -8.65
CA LYS A 87 -6.55 26.45 -7.97
C LYS A 87 -7.16 25.03 -7.86
N LYS A 88 -6.35 23.99 -7.82
CA LYS A 88 -6.77 22.58 -7.79
C LYS A 88 -5.96 21.84 -6.71
N PRO A 89 -6.50 20.74 -6.15
CA PRO A 89 -5.72 19.89 -5.25
C PRO A 89 -4.41 19.44 -5.89
N ALA A 90 -3.32 19.57 -5.17
CA ALA A 90 -1.99 19.15 -5.58
C ALA A 90 -1.43 18.18 -4.53
N TYR A 91 -0.74 17.16 -4.98
CA TYR A 91 -0.14 16.14 -4.12
C TYR A 91 1.36 16.14 -4.33
N GLY A 92 2.10 16.16 -3.25
CA GLY A 92 3.55 16.28 -3.28
C GLY A 92 4.26 15.16 -2.54
N PHE A 93 5.54 15.04 -2.84
CA PHE A 93 6.43 14.15 -2.11
C PHE A 93 7.79 14.82 -1.87
N GLU A 94 8.45 14.36 -0.83
CA GLU A 94 9.84 14.66 -0.54
C GLU A 94 10.55 13.37 -0.12
N ILE A 95 11.63 13.02 -0.82
CA ILE A 95 12.41 11.81 -0.61
C ILE A 95 13.80 12.21 -0.09
N TYR A 96 14.37 11.41 0.81
CA TYR A 96 15.68 11.61 1.41
C TYR A 96 16.71 10.60 0.86
N PRO A 97 17.36 10.87 -0.29
CA PRO A 97 18.24 9.91 -0.98
C PRO A 97 19.38 9.39 -0.12
N GLU A 98 19.98 10.24 0.72
CA GLU A 98 21.05 9.85 1.62
C GLU A 98 20.62 8.75 2.60
N LYS A 99 19.39 8.84 3.12
CA LYS A 99 18.83 7.82 4.01
C LYS A 99 18.51 6.53 3.28
N ILE A 100 18.08 6.62 2.03
CA ILE A 100 17.78 5.47 1.17
C ILE A 100 19.06 4.74 0.80
N SER A 101 20.13 5.45 0.43
CA SER A 101 21.41 4.85 0.01
C SER A 101 21.98 3.90 1.07
N LEU A 102 21.77 4.21 2.34
CA LEU A 102 22.21 3.36 3.47
C LEU A 102 21.40 2.05 3.60
N LEU A 103 20.22 2.02 3.01
CA LEU A 103 19.29 0.87 3.08
C LEU A 103 19.36 0.00 1.83
N LEU A 104 19.92 0.50 0.74
CA LEU A 104 20.05 -0.26 -0.50
C LEU A 104 20.96 -1.45 -0.31
N LYS A 105 20.47 -2.62 -0.70
CA LYS A 105 21.24 -3.86 -0.74
C LYS A 105 21.33 -4.32 -2.19
N ASN A 106 22.43 -4.96 -2.54
CA ASN A 106 22.55 -5.59 -3.85
C ASN A 106 21.36 -6.54 -4.07
N PRO A 107 20.59 -6.37 -5.15
CA PRO A 107 19.43 -7.18 -5.41
C PRO A 107 19.85 -8.65 -5.59
N LYS A 108 19.30 -9.52 -4.74
CA LYS A 108 19.45 -10.96 -4.93
C LYS A 108 18.39 -11.43 -5.91
N ILE A 109 18.81 -11.92 -7.06
CA ILE A 109 17.89 -12.53 -8.02
C ILE A 109 17.31 -13.80 -7.38
N LYS A 110 16.01 -13.77 -7.11
CA LYS A 110 15.27 -14.96 -6.66
C LYS A 110 14.87 -15.76 -7.90
N LYS A 111 15.14 -17.07 -7.90
CA LYS A 111 14.62 -17.95 -8.96
C LYS A 111 13.10 -17.88 -8.96
N THR A 112 12.53 -17.57 -10.11
CA THR A 112 11.08 -17.64 -10.30
C THR A 112 10.62 -19.09 -10.21
N SER A 113 9.54 -19.33 -9.49
CA SER A 113 8.94 -20.67 -9.41
C SER A 113 8.42 -21.07 -10.79
N LYS A 114 8.61 -22.36 -11.13
CA LYS A 114 8.07 -22.98 -12.36
C LYS A 114 6.62 -23.45 -12.18
N PHE A 115 6.12 -23.44 -10.95
CA PHE A 115 4.80 -23.97 -10.61
C PHE A 115 3.75 -22.85 -10.65
N PRO A 116 2.48 -23.18 -10.99
CA PRO A 116 1.42 -22.18 -11.13
C PRO A 116 1.12 -21.48 -9.82
N LEU A 117 0.64 -20.25 -9.95
CA LEU A 117 0.05 -19.48 -8.86
C LEU A 117 -1.40 -19.92 -8.64
N SER A 118 -1.84 -19.92 -7.38
CA SER A 118 -3.24 -20.09 -7.00
C SER A 118 -3.71 -18.85 -6.26
N THR A 119 -4.88 -18.33 -6.62
CA THR A 119 -5.43 -17.11 -6.04
C THR A 119 -6.71 -17.40 -5.28
N ARG A 120 -6.89 -16.75 -4.13
CA ARG A 120 -8.13 -16.79 -3.33
C ARG A 120 -8.49 -15.40 -2.87
N ASP A 121 -9.75 -15.06 -3.01
CA ASP A 121 -10.32 -13.81 -2.52
C ASP A 121 -11.18 -14.12 -1.30
N ILE A 122 -11.07 -13.29 -0.27
CA ILE A 122 -11.92 -13.33 0.92
C ILE A 122 -12.44 -11.95 1.26
N ASN A 123 -13.63 -11.90 1.81
CA ASN A 123 -14.19 -10.70 2.38
C ASN A 123 -14.10 -10.80 3.91
N ILE A 124 -13.56 -9.76 4.52
CA ILE A 124 -13.57 -9.58 5.98
C ILE A 124 -14.37 -8.34 6.33
N VAL A 125 -15.12 -8.41 7.41
CA VAL A 125 -15.87 -7.26 7.94
C VAL A 125 -15.21 -6.83 9.23
N ILE A 126 -14.61 -5.65 9.24
CA ILE A 126 -13.84 -5.14 10.38
C ILE A 126 -14.33 -3.76 10.80
N ASN A 127 -14.02 -3.37 12.03
CA ASN A 127 -14.32 -2.04 12.54
C ASN A 127 -13.51 -1.00 11.74
N LYS A 128 -14.13 0.13 11.37
CA LYS A 128 -13.49 1.24 10.63
C LYS A 128 -12.31 1.88 11.36
N SER A 129 -12.23 1.73 12.68
CA SER A 129 -11.08 2.22 13.46
C SER A 129 -9.81 1.41 13.21
N VAL A 130 -9.93 0.19 12.68
CA VAL A 130 -8.78 -0.66 12.34
C VAL A 130 -8.18 -0.19 11.02
N ALA A 131 -6.96 0.29 11.06
CA ALA A 131 -6.26 0.70 9.85
C ALA A 131 -5.87 -0.52 9.00
N TYR A 132 -5.96 -0.40 7.66
CA TYR A 132 -5.52 -1.48 6.76
C TYR A 132 -4.08 -1.95 7.04
N GLN A 133 -3.21 -1.05 7.46
CA GLN A 133 -1.83 -1.38 7.82
C GLN A 133 -1.72 -2.34 9.02
N GLU A 134 -2.70 -2.34 9.93
CA GLU A 134 -2.76 -3.32 11.03
C GLU A 134 -3.09 -4.71 10.47
N VAL A 135 -4.06 -4.80 9.55
CA VAL A 135 -4.40 -6.04 8.83
C VAL A 135 -3.19 -6.57 8.07
N GLU A 136 -2.52 -5.70 7.33
CA GLU A 136 -1.32 -6.01 6.56
C GLU A 136 -0.18 -6.54 7.45
N SER A 137 0.08 -5.85 8.56
CA SER A 137 1.11 -6.24 9.53
C SER A 137 0.79 -7.59 10.16
N LEU A 138 -0.48 -7.83 10.49
CA LEU A 138 -0.93 -9.09 11.08
C LEU A 138 -0.71 -10.27 10.13
N ILE A 139 -1.10 -10.13 8.87
CA ILE A 139 -0.92 -11.17 7.85
C ILE A 139 0.57 -11.44 7.61
N ALA A 140 1.39 -10.39 7.54
CA ALA A 140 2.84 -10.52 7.34
C ALA A 140 3.52 -11.28 8.49
N ILE A 141 3.12 -11.05 9.74
CA ILE A 141 3.65 -11.72 10.93
C ILE A 141 3.15 -13.17 11.01
N GLY A 142 1.95 -13.44 10.49
CA GLY A 142 1.30 -14.74 10.58
C GLY A 142 2.01 -15.90 9.89
N ALA A 143 3.03 -15.62 9.07
CA ALA A 143 3.86 -16.60 8.37
C ALA A 143 3.02 -17.71 7.70
N ILE A 144 1.97 -17.32 7.00
CA ILE A 144 1.03 -18.25 6.34
C ILE A 144 1.78 -19.06 5.28
N LYS A 145 1.66 -20.38 5.37
CA LYS A 145 2.35 -21.33 4.48
C LYS A 145 1.96 -21.07 3.03
N HIS A 146 2.93 -21.10 2.12
CA HIS A 146 2.75 -20.89 0.67
C HIS A 146 2.22 -19.51 0.25
N LEU A 147 1.91 -18.59 1.17
CA LEU A 147 1.51 -17.25 0.82
C LEU A 147 2.70 -16.49 0.22
N THR A 148 2.52 -15.99 -1.00
CA THR A 148 3.54 -15.24 -1.74
C THR A 148 3.29 -13.75 -1.67
N SER A 149 2.03 -13.35 -1.82
CA SER A 149 1.60 -11.96 -1.71
C SER A 149 0.11 -11.88 -1.38
N PHE A 150 -0.31 -10.72 -0.93
CA PHE A 150 -1.72 -10.39 -0.78
C PHE A 150 -1.93 -8.90 -1.09
N SER A 151 -3.17 -8.54 -1.39
CA SER A 151 -3.55 -7.16 -1.72
C SER A 151 -5.00 -6.89 -1.36
N LEU A 152 -5.29 -5.65 -1.00
CA LEU A 152 -6.65 -5.14 -0.88
C LEU A 152 -7.17 -4.85 -2.28
N ILE A 153 -8.29 -5.50 -2.65
CA ILE A 153 -8.91 -5.35 -3.97
C ILE A 153 -10.02 -4.31 -3.95
N ASN A 154 -10.83 -4.35 -2.88
CA ASN A 154 -11.98 -3.47 -2.77
C ASN A 154 -12.34 -3.23 -1.30
N THR A 155 -12.98 -2.10 -1.05
CA THR A 155 -13.65 -1.80 0.22
C THR A 155 -15.09 -1.43 -0.06
N PHE A 156 -16.00 -1.90 0.77
CA PHE A 156 -17.42 -1.66 0.61
C PHE A 156 -18.08 -1.29 1.93
N GLU A 157 -18.94 -0.27 1.86
CA GLU A 157 -19.84 0.14 2.91
C GLU A 157 -21.25 0.19 2.33
N GLY A 158 -22.21 -0.41 3.01
CA GLY A 158 -23.57 -0.46 2.51
C GLY A 158 -24.55 -0.92 3.57
N LYS A 159 -25.81 -1.09 3.18
CA LYS A 159 -26.92 -1.46 4.10
C LYS A 159 -26.70 -2.81 4.79
N ASP A 160 -25.97 -3.70 4.13
CA ASP A 160 -25.70 -5.05 4.63
C ASP A 160 -24.48 -5.11 5.57
N ILE A 161 -23.75 -4.00 5.74
CA ILE A 161 -22.62 -3.89 6.65
C ILE A 161 -23.05 -3.11 7.89
N PRO A 162 -22.81 -3.62 9.12
CA PRO A 162 -23.16 -2.91 10.34
C PRO A 162 -22.53 -1.50 10.40
N LYS A 163 -23.26 -0.55 10.99
CA LYS A 163 -22.72 0.81 11.19
C LYS A 163 -21.40 0.75 11.98
N GLY A 164 -20.41 1.48 11.53
CA GLY A 164 -19.05 1.48 12.12
C GLY A 164 -18.12 0.38 11.61
N PHE A 165 -18.60 -0.46 10.68
CA PHE A 165 -17.81 -1.52 10.04
C PHE A 165 -17.62 -1.23 8.56
N ILE A 166 -16.62 -1.88 7.98
CA ILE A 166 -16.27 -1.85 6.56
C ILE A 166 -15.96 -3.28 6.10
N SER A 167 -16.44 -3.63 4.92
CA SER A 167 -16.06 -4.87 4.25
C SER A 167 -14.82 -4.63 3.41
N MET A 168 -13.81 -5.48 3.56
CA MET A 168 -12.59 -5.46 2.76
C MET A 168 -12.46 -6.77 2.00
N THR A 169 -12.32 -6.68 0.67
CA THR A 169 -11.98 -7.82 -0.18
C THR A 169 -10.47 -7.92 -0.32
N LEU A 170 -9.91 -8.99 0.22
CA LEU A 170 -8.49 -9.27 0.18
C LEU A 170 -8.21 -10.42 -0.79
N ARG A 171 -7.25 -10.22 -1.68
CA ARG A 171 -6.74 -11.24 -2.59
C ARG A 171 -5.45 -11.82 -2.06
N PHE A 172 -5.39 -13.14 -1.97
CA PHE A 172 -4.22 -13.90 -1.54
C PHE A 172 -3.68 -14.73 -2.69
N VAL A 173 -2.36 -14.68 -2.89
CA VAL A 173 -1.66 -15.43 -3.93
C VAL A 173 -0.76 -16.46 -3.27
N PHE A 174 -0.97 -17.73 -3.61
CA PHE A 174 -0.24 -18.86 -3.08
C PHE A 174 0.64 -19.49 -4.16
N GLN A 175 1.86 -19.87 -3.80
CA GLN A 175 2.78 -20.59 -4.69
C GLN A 175 3.78 -21.42 -3.89
N SER A 176 4.23 -22.53 -4.47
CA SER A 176 5.34 -23.31 -3.95
C SER A 176 6.50 -23.33 -4.94
N ASN A 177 7.73 -23.37 -4.45
CA ASN A 177 8.93 -23.55 -5.27
C ASN A 177 9.30 -25.01 -5.49
N LYS A 178 8.56 -25.96 -4.87
CA LYS A 178 8.89 -27.38 -4.88
C LYS A 178 7.94 -28.20 -5.75
N GLN A 179 6.66 -27.84 -5.76
CA GLN A 179 5.61 -28.59 -6.47
C GLN A 179 4.39 -27.71 -6.71
N SER A 180 3.50 -28.14 -7.60
CA SER A 180 2.17 -27.54 -7.73
C SER A 180 1.39 -27.73 -6.42
N LEU A 181 0.71 -26.69 -5.97
CA LEU A 181 -0.11 -26.76 -4.77
C LEU A 181 -1.40 -27.54 -5.07
N LEU A 182 -1.75 -28.44 -4.18
CA LEU A 182 -3.03 -29.11 -4.16
C LEU A 182 -4.08 -28.20 -3.47
N GLU A 183 -5.36 -28.44 -3.75
CA GLU A 183 -6.46 -27.71 -3.10
C GLU A 183 -6.41 -27.85 -1.56
N SER A 184 -6.02 -29.03 -1.06
CA SER A 184 -5.81 -29.26 0.39
C SER A 184 -4.73 -28.37 1.00
N ASP A 185 -3.64 -28.09 0.27
CA ASP A 185 -2.55 -27.22 0.76
C ASP A 185 -3.04 -25.77 0.91
N ILE A 186 -3.82 -25.32 -0.09
CA ILE A 186 -4.38 -23.97 -0.12
C ILE A 186 -5.42 -23.84 1.01
N ASN A 187 -6.32 -24.80 1.15
CA ASN A 187 -7.35 -24.80 2.18
C ASN A 187 -6.75 -24.80 3.59
N GLY A 188 -5.68 -25.56 3.83
CA GLY A 188 -4.94 -25.53 5.10
C GLY A 188 -4.31 -24.15 5.40
N SER A 189 -3.77 -23.50 4.37
CA SER A 189 -3.22 -22.14 4.47
C SER A 189 -4.31 -21.10 4.75
N MET A 190 -5.47 -21.24 4.07
CA MET A 190 -6.64 -20.37 4.28
C MET A 190 -7.22 -20.52 5.68
N GLN A 191 -7.35 -21.74 6.20
CA GLN A 191 -7.81 -21.97 7.57
C GLN A 191 -6.89 -21.32 8.61
N SER A 192 -5.58 -21.38 8.40
CA SER A 192 -4.61 -20.71 9.26
C SER A 192 -4.78 -19.19 9.22
N LEU A 193 -5.05 -18.63 8.04
CA LEU A 193 -5.33 -17.22 7.83
C LEU A 193 -6.62 -16.79 8.54
N PHE A 194 -7.72 -17.54 8.37
CA PHE A 194 -8.99 -17.25 9.04
C PHE A 194 -8.83 -17.20 10.56
N LYS A 195 -8.21 -18.23 11.14
CA LYS A 195 -7.95 -18.27 12.60
C LYS A 195 -7.14 -17.09 13.09
N LEU A 196 -6.18 -16.62 12.27
CA LEU A 196 -5.36 -15.46 12.60
C LEU A 196 -6.18 -14.16 12.61
N LEU A 197 -7.00 -13.96 11.57
CA LEU A 197 -7.83 -12.76 11.42
C LEU A 197 -8.94 -12.70 12.49
N GLU A 198 -9.67 -13.81 12.70
CA GLU A 198 -10.69 -13.92 13.73
C GLU A 198 -10.14 -13.61 15.13
N LYS A 199 -9.02 -14.23 15.49
CA LYS A 199 -8.43 -14.08 16.82
C LYS A 199 -7.95 -12.65 17.12
N LYS A 200 -7.54 -11.90 16.10
CA LYS A 200 -6.88 -10.61 16.29
C LYS A 200 -7.72 -9.41 15.92
N LEU A 201 -8.65 -9.57 14.98
CA LEU A 201 -9.47 -8.47 14.48
C LEU A 201 -10.94 -8.62 14.84
N ASN A 202 -11.36 -9.75 15.44
CA ASN A 202 -12.77 -10.11 15.63
C ASN A 202 -13.56 -10.01 14.31
N ALA A 203 -12.93 -10.41 13.21
CA ALA A 203 -13.43 -10.29 11.83
C ALA A 203 -14.22 -11.55 11.44
#